data_6a9cbd80bf0c56d3f618cce36012fbe6
#
_entry.id   6a9cbd80bf0c56d3f618cce36012fbe6
#
_cell.length_a   1.000
_cell.length_b   1.000
_cell.length_c   1.000
_cell.angle_alpha   90.00
_cell.angle_beta   90.00
_cell.angle_gamma   90.00
#
_symmetry.space_group_name_H-M   'P 1'
#
loop_
_entity.id
_entity.type
_entity.pdbx_description
1 polymer ?
#
loop_
_entity_poly.entity_id
_entity_poly.type
_entity_poly.pdbx_seq_one_letter_code
_entity_poly.pdbx_strand_id
1 'polypeptide(L)'
;MQSQLSSIYKTVIIGTSVLVLGLSPIPGQGAEEKKPQLCQGNYHSEEAAKEQLAKFARSYSNLEQWKARAETIRECILRGAELLPLPEKHPLKPIIHSKRKYNGYTVENAAFESLPGVFVTGSLYRPRDGNGPFAGILCPHGHAGSPENYGRFRANQQKRCATLAKMGTVVFSYDMVGWGDWKNAGWSHNRPKVLKLQLWNSIRAVDFLLSLDDINPKRIGITGCSGGGTQSFMLTAVDDRIAVSVPVVMVSAHFFGGCNCESGMPIHKSDTHETNNTEIAALAAPRPQMLISDGKDWTKNTPDVEFPYIRNVYRLCGAQDNVEYLHLPDEGHDYGISKRLGAYKFFAKHLKLSLDKITGPDGSVDESFVVIEKQEDMYVFNARHPRPAYAVKPDAKELPWD
;
A
#
# COMPACT_ATOMS: atom_id res chain seq x y z
N MET A 1 -13.22 -50.90 -86.18
CA MET A 1 -13.79 -52.24 -86.10
C MET A 1 -14.47 -52.32 -84.77
N GLN A 2 -15.76 -52.09 -84.75
CA GLN A 2 -16.81 -53.06 -84.54
C GLN A 2 -16.68 -53.74 -83.20
N SER A 3 -17.70 -53.87 -82.32
CA SER A 3 -19.16 -53.80 -82.39
C SER A 3 -19.70 -53.85 -80.97
N GLN A 4 -20.69 -53.03 -80.66
CA GLN A 4 -22.09 -53.42 -80.37
C GLN A 4 -22.31 -54.58 -79.39
N LEU A 5 -23.10 -54.45 -78.36
CA LEU A 5 -24.56 -54.39 -78.24
C LEU A 5 -24.93 -54.37 -76.71
N SER A 6 -25.71 -53.51 -76.29
CA SER A 6 -27.16 -53.40 -75.97
C SER A 6 -27.70 -54.15 -74.77
N SER A 7 -28.39 -53.37 -73.94
CA SER A 7 -29.73 -53.61 -73.33
C SER A 7 -29.87 -54.52 -72.09
N ILE A 8 -30.40 -54.05 -71.01
CA ILE A 8 -31.83 -53.98 -70.64
C ILE A 8 -31.99 -53.42 -69.20
N TYR A 9 -32.88 -52.48 -69.08
CA TYR A 9 -33.31 -51.88 -67.84
C TYR A 9 -33.98 -52.90 -66.87
N LYS A 10 -33.62 -52.78 -65.58
CA LYS A 10 -34.57 -53.07 -64.49
C LYS A 10 -34.40 -52.08 -63.35
N THR A 11 -35.38 -51.22 -63.23
CA THR A 11 -35.54 -50.24 -62.13
C THR A 11 -35.83 -50.99 -60.84
N VAL A 12 -34.98 -50.81 -59.83
CA VAL A 12 -35.29 -51.18 -58.44
C VAL A 12 -35.24 -49.90 -57.63
N ILE A 13 -36.40 -49.48 -57.14
CA ILE A 13 -36.55 -48.38 -56.18
C ILE A 13 -36.18 -48.95 -54.81
N ILE A 14 -35.03 -48.53 -54.27
CA ILE A 14 -34.69 -48.78 -52.87
C ILE A 14 -34.85 -47.44 -52.17
N GLY A 15 -35.86 -47.35 -51.27
CA GLY A 15 -36.06 -46.19 -50.38
C GLY A 15 -34.93 -46.10 -49.40
N THR A 16 -34.18 -45.04 -49.49
CA THR A 16 -33.16 -44.66 -48.48
C THR A 16 -33.81 -43.83 -47.39
N SER A 17 -34.07 -44.46 -46.22
CA SER A 17 -34.41 -43.78 -44.99
C SER A 17 -33.15 -43.04 -44.50
N VAL A 18 -33.16 -41.71 -44.57
CA VAL A 18 -32.12 -40.87 -44.01
C VAL A 18 -32.37 -40.83 -42.49
N LEU A 19 -31.51 -41.53 -41.72
CA LEU A 19 -31.45 -41.44 -40.27
C LEU A 19 -30.70 -40.14 -39.95
N VAL A 20 -31.42 -39.06 -39.56
CA VAL A 20 -30.83 -37.84 -39.02
C VAL A 20 -30.41 -38.14 -37.58
N LEU A 21 -29.13 -38.48 -37.42
CA LEU A 21 -28.48 -38.46 -36.08
C LEU A 21 -28.35 -37.02 -35.61
N GLY A 22 -29.21 -36.63 -34.68
CA GLY A 22 -29.08 -35.38 -33.95
C GLY A 22 -27.79 -35.40 -33.15
N LEU A 23 -26.78 -34.63 -33.60
CA LEU A 23 -25.62 -34.29 -32.79
C LEU A 23 -26.11 -33.35 -31.67
N SER A 24 -26.30 -33.87 -30.46
CA SER A 24 -26.41 -33.06 -29.25
C SER A 24 -25.11 -32.27 -29.09
N PRO A 25 -25.17 -30.95 -28.81
CA PRO A 25 -23.94 -30.21 -28.55
C PRO A 25 -23.30 -30.81 -27.28
N ILE A 26 -22.03 -31.21 -27.41
CA ILE A 26 -21.17 -31.56 -26.29
C ILE A 26 -21.11 -30.31 -25.41
N PRO A 27 -21.40 -30.37 -24.10
CA PRO A 27 -21.22 -29.25 -23.21
C PRO A 27 -19.72 -28.86 -23.32
N GLY A 28 -19.47 -27.61 -23.76
CA GLY A 28 -18.13 -27.07 -23.76
C GLY A 28 -17.53 -27.27 -22.39
N GLN A 29 -16.39 -27.95 -22.30
CA GLN A 29 -15.53 -27.90 -21.12
C GLN A 29 -15.25 -26.43 -20.88
N GLY A 30 -15.88 -25.86 -19.87
CA GLY A 30 -15.53 -24.50 -19.41
C GLY A 30 -14.02 -24.48 -19.18
N ALA A 31 -13.32 -23.63 -19.89
CA ALA A 31 -11.91 -23.39 -19.61
C ALA A 31 -11.82 -23.07 -18.11
N GLU A 32 -11.16 -23.92 -17.34
CA GLU A 32 -10.83 -23.61 -15.96
C GLU A 32 -10.13 -22.26 -15.98
N GLU A 33 -10.76 -21.26 -15.37
CA GLU A 33 -10.13 -19.95 -15.18
C GLU A 33 -8.84 -20.21 -14.40
N LYS A 34 -7.70 -20.13 -15.08
CA LYS A 34 -6.39 -20.28 -14.43
C LYS A 34 -6.29 -19.19 -13.39
N LYS A 35 -6.31 -19.58 -12.11
CA LYS A 35 -6.09 -18.64 -11.02
C LYS A 35 -4.80 -17.86 -11.30
N PRO A 36 -4.82 -16.52 -11.22
CA PRO A 36 -3.63 -15.71 -11.48
C PRO A 36 -2.51 -16.14 -10.54
N GLN A 37 -1.31 -16.29 -11.07
CA GLN A 37 -0.13 -16.58 -10.27
C GLN A 37 0.25 -15.33 -9.48
N LEU A 38 0.11 -15.38 -8.13
CA LEU A 38 0.47 -14.26 -7.28
C LEU A 38 1.98 -14.18 -7.05
N CYS A 39 2.50 -12.96 -7.05
CA CYS A 39 3.87 -12.68 -6.68
C CYS A 39 3.94 -12.45 -5.17
N GLN A 40 4.45 -13.42 -4.40
CA GLN A 40 4.50 -13.37 -2.94
C GLN A 40 5.87 -13.77 -2.40
N GLY A 41 6.25 -13.21 -1.25
CA GLY A 41 7.49 -13.53 -0.55
C GLY A 41 8.72 -13.23 -1.42
N ASN A 42 9.71 -14.11 -1.37
CA ASN A 42 10.88 -14.10 -2.26
C ASN A 42 10.48 -14.65 -3.63
N TYR A 43 9.79 -13.82 -4.41
CA TYR A 43 9.23 -14.21 -5.70
C TYR A 43 10.30 -14.50 -6.75
N HIS A 44 11.41 -13.77 -6.71
CA HIS A 44 12.60 -13.99 -7.56
C HIS A 44 13.82 -14.34 -6.73
N SER A 45 14.83 -14.96 -7.36
CA SER A 45 16.20 -14.83 -6.88
C SER A 45 16.70 -13.40 -7.06
N GLU A 46 17.74 -13.03 -6.33
CA GLU A 46 18.34 -11.70 -6.44
C GLU A 46 18.88 -11.43 -7.87
N GLU A 47 19.43 -12.45 -8.53
CA GLU A 47 19.92 -12.38 -9.90
C GLU A 47 18.77 -12.16 -10.90
N ALA A 48 17.71 -12.95 -10.79
CA ALA A 48 16.53 -12.81 -11.65
C ALA A 48 15.87 -11.44 -11.48
N ALA A 49 15.86 -10.88 -10.26
CA ALA A 49 15.35 -9.55 -9.99
C ALA A 49 16.20 -8.44 -10.66
N LYS A 50 17.52 -8.57 -10.66
CA LYS A 50 18.44 -7.66 -11.39
C LYS A 50 18.18 -7.71 -12.89
N GLU A 51 18.03 -8.92 -13.45
CA GLU A 51 17.70 -9.09 -14.88
C GLU A 51 16.33 -8.49 -15.22
N GLN A 52 15.34 -8.68 -14.36
CA GLN A 52 14.01 -8.09 -14.52
C GLN A 52 14.08 -6.56 -14.53
N LEU A 53 14.77 -5.93 -13.56
CA LEU A 53 14.95 -4.48 -13.54
C LEU A 53 15.70 -3.97 -14.77
N ALA A 54 16.74 -4.69 -15.23
CA ALA A 54 17.43 -4.36 -16.47
C ALA A 54 16.51 -4.45 -17.70
N LYS A 55 15.59 -5.43 -17.74
CA LYS A 55 14.55 -5.53 -18.77
C LYS A 55 13.61 -4.35 -18.71
N PHE A 56 13.12 -3.97 -17.52
CA PHE A 56 12.24 -2.81 -17.36
C PHE A 56 12.94 -1.51 -17.79
N ALA A 57 14.18 -1.29 -17.37
CA ALA A 57 14.96 -0.11 -17.74
C ALA A 57 15.15 0.05 -19.27
N ARG A 58 15.13 -1.04 -20.04
CA ARG A 58 15.18 -0.99 -21.51
C ARG A 58 13.84 -0.66 -22.17
N SER A 59 12.73 -0.71 -21.44
CA SER A 59 11.39 -0.43 -22.01
C SER A 59 11.09 1.07 -22.17
N TYR A 60 11.95 1.94 -21.64
CA TYR A 60 11.81 3.40 -21.76
C TYR A 60 13.21 4.05 -21.82
N SER A 61 13.35 5.11 -22.59
CA SER A 61 14.60 5.87 -22.76
C SER A 61 14.44 7.37 -22.48
N ASN A 62 13.21 7.85 -22.35
CA ASN A 62 12.88 9.26 -22.12
C ASN A 62 11.66 9.40 -21.18
N LEU A 63 11.38 10.63 -20.78
CA LEU A 63 10.33 10.96 -19.82
C LEU A 63 8.92 10.55 -20.33
N GLU A 64 8.65 10.70 -21.62
CA GLU A 64 7.33 10.37 -22.19
C GLU A 64 7.06 8.87 -22.08
N GLN A 65 8.03 8.06 -22.50
CA GLN A 65 7.94 6.59 -22.39
C GLN A 65 7.85 6.13 -20.95
N TRP A 66 8.60 6.77 -20.03
CA TRP A 66 8.47 6.48 -18.60
C TRP A 66 7.06 6.81 -18.08
N LYS A 67 6.50 7.97 -18.45
CA LYS A 67 5.14 8.34 -18.03
C LYS A 67 4.10 7.33 -18.51
N ALA A 68 4.21 6.86 -19.75
CA ALA A 68 3.32 5.83 -20.28
C ALA A 68 3.46 4.51 -19.50
N ARG A 69 4.69 4.09 -19.20
CA ARG A 69 4.95 2.92 -18.35
C ARG A 69 4.39 3.08 -16.95
N ALA A 70 4.63 4.22 -16.32
CA ALA A 70 4.14 4.55 -14.98
C ALA A 70 2.60 4.50 -14.90
N GLU A 71 1.91 5.02 -15.91
CA GLU A 71 0.44 4.95 -15.99
C GLU A 71 -0.04 3.51 -16.11
N THR A 72 0.60 2.71 -16.96
CA THR A 72 0.30 1.27 -17.08
C THR A 72 0.46 0.56 -15.73
N ILE A 73 1.55 0.83 -14.98
CA ILE A 73 1.77 0.21 -13.67
C ILE A 73 0.69 0.64 -12.68
N ARG A 74 0.36 1.93 -12.62
CA ARG A 74 -0.69 2.48 -11.76
C ARG A 74 -2.05 1.83 -12.05
N GLU A 75 -2.42 1.76 -13.33
CA GLU A 75 -3.66 1.11 -13.76
C GLU A 75 -3.67 -0.38 -13.36
N CYS A 76 -2.56 -1.09 -13.55
CA CYS A 76 -2.46 -2.51 -13.18
C CYS A 76 -2.53 -2.75 -11.66
N ILE A 77 -1.95 -1.86 -10.85
CA ILE A 77 -2.13 -1.91 -9.39
C ILE A 77 -3.61 -1.79 -9.03
N LEU A 78 -4.29 -0.76 -9.55
CA LEU A 78 -5.70 -0.52 -9.23
C LEU A 78 -6.60 -1.63 -9.77
N ARG A 79 -6.36 -2.10 -10.98
CA ARG A 79 -7.11 -3.23 -11.59
C ARG A 79 -6.86 -4.53 -10.82
N GLY A 80 -5.60 -4.86 -10.54
CA GLY A 80 -5.21 -6.05 -9.78
C GLY A 80 -5.75 -6.05 -8.35
N ALA A 81 -5.86 -4.87 -7.73
CA ALA A 81 -6.51 -4.68 -6.44
C ALA A 81 -8.06 -4.59 -6.53
N GLU A 82 -8.64 -4.72 -7.72
CA GLU A 82 -10.09 -4.52 -7.98
C GLU A 82 -10.59 -3.14 -7.52
N LEU A 83 -9.80 -2.12 -7.66
CA LEU A 83 -10.11 -0.72 -7.36
C LEU A 83 -10.26 0.14 -8.63
N LEU A 84 -10.48 -0.47 -9.77
CA LEU A 84 -10.73 0.25 -11.01
C LEU A 84 -12.05 -0.22 -11.64
N PRO A 85 -13.07 0.67 -11.75
CA PRO A 85 -13.06 2.07 -11.29
C PRO A 85 -12.94 2.20 -9.77
N LEU A 86 -12.45 3.36 -9.31
CA LEU A 86 -12.41 3.62 -7.86
C LEU A 86 -13.82 3.63 -7.27
N PRO A 87 -14.02 3.05 -6.07
CA PRO A 87 -15.29 3.11 -5.37
C PRO A 87 -15.77 4.54 -5.13
N GLU A 88 -17.07 4.73 -4.98
CA GLU A 88 -17.64 6.03 -4.60
C GLU A 88 -17.11 6.50 -3.25
N LYS A 89 -16.79 7.78 -3.16
CA LYS A 89 -16.33 8.41 -1.91
C LYS A 89 -17.51 8.87 -1.07
N HIS A 90 -17.98 8.02 -0.19
CA HIS A 90 -19.01 8.38 0.79
C HIS A 90 -18.46 9.34 1.88
N PRO A 91 -19.34 10.06 2.61
CA PRO A 91 -18.93 10.89 3.74
C PRO A 91 -18.12 10.13 4.78
N LEU A 92 -17.01 10.72 5.24
CA LEU A 92 -16.08 10.08 6.19
C LEU A 92 -16.66 9.90 7.60
N LYS A 93 -17.60 10.75 8.01
CA LYS A 93 -18.20 10.78 9.36
C LYS A 93 -17.14 10.61 10.47
N PRO A 94 -16.19 11.52 10.60
CA PRO A 94 -15.07 11.37 11.53
C PRO A 94 -15.55 11.31 12.97
N ILE A 95 -14.98 10.40 13.74
CA ILE A 95 -15.14 10.25 15.19
C ILE A 95 -13.79 10.58 15.81
N ILE A 96 -13.68 11.66 16.59
CA ILE A 96 -12.44 12.08 17.24
C ILE A 96 -12.76 12.40 18.69
N HIS A 97 -12.02 11.76 19.65
CA HIS A 97 -12.29 11.93 21.06
C HIS A 97 -11.06 11.62 21.94
N SER A 98 -11.22 11.71 23.25
CA SER A 98 -10.23 11.33 24.26
C SER A 98 -8.89 12.03 24.08
N LYS A 99 -8.91 13.38 23.95
CA LYS A 99 -7.70 14.19 23.77
C LYS A 99 -6.81 14.14 25.01
N ARG A 100 -5.56 13.71 24.82
CA ARG A 100 -4.50 13.68 25.85
C ARG A 100 -3.41 14.66 25.44
N LYS A 101 -2.84 15.38 26.43
CA LYS A 101 -1.85 16.45 26.20
C LYS A 101 -0.51 16.05 26.80
N TYR A 102 0.55 16.17 26.01
CA TYR A 102 1.93 15.85 26.36
C TYR A 102 2.89 17.01 26.07
N ASN A 103 4.16 16.81 26.31
CA ASN A 103 5.19 17.81 26.03
C ASN A 103 5.39 18.01 24.53
N GLY A 104 4.80 19.09 23.99
CA GLY A 104 4.90 19.49 22.59
C GLY A 104 3.93 18.80 21.63
N TYR A 105 3.09 17.85 22.09
CA TYR A 105 2.11 17.18 21.25
C TYR A 105 0.82 16.81 22.00
N THR A 106 -0.21 16.46 21.24
CA THR A 106 -1.45 15.85 21.78
C THR A 106 -1.74 14.55 21.01
N VAL A 107 -2.51 13.64 21.64
CA VAL A 107 -3.01 12.42 21.00
C VAL A 107 -4.52 12.35 21.16
N GLU A 108 -5.22 11.95 20.11
CA GLU A 108 -6.65 11.70 20.10
C GLU A 108 -6.93 10.34 19.47
N ASN A 109 -7.95 9.65 19.95
CA ASN A 109 -8.46 8.45 19.30
C ASN A 109 -9.35 8.88 18.14
N ALA A 110 -9.11 8.36 16.94
CA ALA A 110 -9.82 8.79 15.76
C ALA A 110 -10.29 7.63 14.90
N ALA A 111 -11.48 7.73 14.32
CA ALA A 111 -11.98 6.83 13.31
C ALA A 111 -12.71 7.60 12.22
N PHE A 112 -12.83 6.99 11.04
CA PHE A 112 -13.67 7.48 9.95
C PHE A 112 -14.22 6.30 9.13
N GLU A 113 -15.30 6.51 8.39
CA GLU A 113 -15.82 5.51 7.46
C GLU A 113 -15.06 5.55 6.13
N SER A 114 -14.42 4.45 5.76
CA SER A 114 -13.82 4.28 4.42
C SER A 114 -14.85 3.83 3.39
N LEU A 115 -15.79 3.00 3.82
CA LEU A 115 -17.01 2.60 3.15
C LEU A 115 -18.17 2.72 4.14
N PRO A 116 -19.44 2.77 3.74
CA PRO A 116 -20.55 2.84 4.67
C PRO A 116 -20.49 1.76 5.76
N GLY A 117 -20.37 2.18 7.02
CA GLY A 117 -20.25 1.27 8.17
C GLY A 117 -18.90 0.55 8.34
N VAL A 118 -17.92 0.78 7.47
CA VAL A 118 -16.55 0.24 7.60
C VAL A 118 -15.63 1.30 8.18
N PHE A 119 -15.21 1.12 9.42
CA PHE A 119 -14.44 2.11 10.16
C PHE A 119 -12.94 1.84 10.12
N VAL A 120 -12.17 2.80 9.64
CA VAL A 120 -10.72 2.87 9.84
C VAL A 120 -10.48 3.57 11.18
N THR A 121 -9.74 2.92 12.05
CA THR A 121 -9.42 3.39 13.40
C THR A 121 -7.96 3.76 13.52
N GLY A 122 -7.62 4.65 14.45
CA GLY A 122 -6.23 5.08 14.62
C GLY A 122 -6.02 6.05 15.76
N SER A 123 -4.79 6.53 15.86
CA SER A 123 -4.36 7.58 16.78
C SER A 123 -3.95 8.82 15.98
N LEU A 124 -4.56 9.95 16.31
CA LEU A 124 -4.30 11.23 15.69
C LEU A 124 -3.40 12.07 16.61
N TYR A 125 -2.16 12.26 16.19
CA TYR A 125 -1.18 13.08 16.90
C TYR A 125 -1.17 14.48 16.30
N ARG A 126 -1.15 15.52 17.14
CA ARG A 126 -1.11 16.91 16.67
C ARG A 126 -0.02 17.70 17.38
N PRO A 127 0.57 18.72 16.75
CA PRO A 127 1.37 19.70 17.44
C PRO A 127 0.54 20.32 18.57
N ARG A 128 1.17 20.53 19.73
CA ARG A 128 0.54 21.27 20.82
C ARG A 128 0.54 22.77 20.57
N ASP A 129 1.59 23.25 19.89
CA ASP A 129 1.85 24.66 19.65
C ASP A 129 1.79 24.97 18.15
N GLY A 130 1.33 26.18 17.82
CA GLY A 130 1.15 26.64 16.45
C GLY A 130 -0.31 26.62 15.98
N ASN A 131 -0.60 27.40 14.94
CA ASN A 131 -1.97 27.61 14.47
C ASN A 131 -2.25 26.97 13.08
N GLY A 132 -1.30 26.18 12.56
CA GLY A 132 -1.44 25.61 11.20
C GLY A 132 -1.34 26.66 10.07
N PRO A 133 -1.67 26.30 8.82
CA PRO A 133 -1.92 24.91 8.43
C PRO A 133 -0.67 24.04 8.48
N PHE A 134 -0.80 22.89 9.12
CA PHE A 134 0.27 21.93 9.34
C PHE A 134 0.47 21.01 8.13
N ALA A 135 1.64 20.38 8.01
CA ALA A 135 1.79 19.19 7.21
C ALA A 135 0.96 18.04 7.80
N GLY A 136 0.54 17.09 6.98
CA GLY A 136 -0.10 15.85 7.42
C GLY A 136 0.79 14.64 7.09
N ILE A 137 0.96 13.68 8.00
CA ILE A 137 1.71 12.46 7.73
C ILE A 137 0.87 11.24 8.09
N LEU A 138 0.72 10.32 7.14
CA LEU A 138 0.18 8.98 7.39
C LEU A 138 1.29 8.06 7.89
N CYS A 139 1.02 7.34 8.97
CA CYS A 139 1.96 6.38 9.56
C CYS A 139 1.34 4.99 9.67
N PRO A 140 1.16 4.24 8.55
CA PRO A 140 0.78 2.84 8.62
C PRO A 140 1.84 2.02 9.36
N HIS A 141 1.40 1.03 10.12
CA HIS A 141 2.30 0.14 10.86
C HIS A 141 2.64 -1.13 10.07
N GLY A 142 3.69 -1.85 10.48
CA GLY A 142 4.06 -3.16 9.92
C GLY A 142 3.48 -4.33 10.71
N HIS A 143 3.74 -5.54 10.21
CA HIS A 143 3.38 -6.80 10.86
C HIS A 143 4.45 -7.18 11.89
N ALA A 144 4.22 -6.98 13.15
CA ALA A 144 5.17 -7.40 14.16
C ALA A 144 4.44 -7.79 15.46
N GLY A 145 4.67 -9.00 15.91
CA GLY A 145 4.07 -9.56 17.11
C GLY A 145 2.59 -9.92 16.94
N SER A 146 1.83 -9.89 18.03
CA SER A 146 0.40 -10.13 17.98
C SER A 146 -0.37 -8.86 17.63
N PRO A 147 -1.51 -8.97 16.90
CA PRO A 147 -2.35 -7.82 16.57
C PRO A 147 -2.86 -7.03 17.78
N GLU A 148 -2.98 -7.68 18.94
CA GLU A 148 -3.46 -7.06 20.18
C GLU A 148 -2.43 -6.14 20.84
N ASN A 149 -1.13 -6.48 20.70
CA ASN A 149 -0.04 -5.84 21.43
C ASN A 149 0.87 -4.97 20.57
N TYR A 150 0.66 -4.95 19.27
CA TYR A 150 1.57 -4.31 18.30
C TYR A 150 0.81 -3.38 17.35
N GLY A 151 1.30 -3.21 16.16
CA GLY A 151 0.72 -2.25 15.23
C GLY A 151 0.95 -0.82 15.73
N ARG A 152 -0.09 0.00 15.81
CA ARG A 152 0.04 1.38 16.29
C ARG A 152 0.33 1.50 17.78
N PHE A 153 0.13 0.45 18.56
CA PHE A 153 0.39 0.44 20.03
C PHE A 153 1.87 0.27 20.37
N ARG A 154 2.72 -0.17 19.42
CA ARG A 154 4.16 -0.34 19.66
C ARG A 154 4.83 0.96 20.08
N ALA A 155 5.77 0.86 21.05
CA ALA A 155 6.54 2.00 21.51
C ALA A 155 7.25 2.76 20.38
N ASN A 156 7.86 2.05 19.43
CA ASN A 156 8.54 2.67 18.28
C ASN A 156 7.57 3.42 17.34
N GLN A 157 6.34 2.92 17.19
CA GLN A 157 5.29 3.58 16.41
C GLN A 157 4.85 4.86 17.11
N GLN A 158 4.58 4.80 18.42
CA GLN A 158 4.19 5.95 19.21
C GLN A 158 5.28 7.02 19.27
N LYS A 159 6.56 6.61 19.49
CA LYS A 159 7.71 7.51 19.45
C LYS A 159 7.78 8.28 18.13
N ARG A 160 7.73 7.57 17.00
CA ARG A 160 7.77 8.20 15.68
C ARG A 160 6.66 9.22 15.50
N CYS A 161 5.41 8.83 15.81
CA CYS A 161 4.25 9.70 15.61
C CYS A 161 4.28 10.93 16.52
N ALA A 162 4.61 10.75 17.79
CA ALA A 162 4.72 11.84 18.77
C ALA A 162 5.86 12.82 18.41
N THR A 163 7.00 12.29 17.97
CA THR A 163 8.15 13.10 17.58
C THR A 163 7.84 13.93 16.32
N LEU A 164 7.28 13.33 15.30
CA LEU A 164 6.82 14.06 14.11
C LEU A 164 5.78 15.14 14.48
N ALA A 165 4.85 14.84 15.40
CA ALA A 165 3.89 15.84 15.85
C ALA A 165 4.56 17.01 16.56
N LYS A 166 5.51 16.76 17.46
CA LYS A 166 6.29 17.83 18.10
C LYS A 166 7.10 18.66 17.12
N MET A 167 7.57 18.06 16.00
CA MET A 167 8.24 18.78 14.92
C MET A 167 7.32 19.72 14.14
N GLY A 168 5.98 19.64 14.30
CA GLY A 168 5.02 20.54 13.67
C GLY A 168 4.19 19.91 12.56
N THR A 169 3.83 18.65 12.66
CA THR A 169 2.94 17.97 11.70
C THR A 169 1.80 17.26 12.41
N VAL A 170 0.65 17.14 11.75
CA VAL A 170 -0.43 16.25 12.19
C VAL A 170 -0.14 14.86 11.66
N VAL A 171 -0.17 13.85 12.53
CA VAL A 171 0.16 12.47 12.16
C VAL A 171 -1.04 11.57 12.44
N PHE A 172 -1.43 10.77 11.46
CA PHE A 172 -2.43 9.74 11.65
C PHE A 172 -1.81 8.36 11.51
N SER A 173 -1.74 7.64 12.64
CA SER A 173 -1.33 6.25 12.72
C SER A 173 -2.56 5.38 12.78
N TYR A 174 -2.90 4.72 11.66
CA TYR A 174 -4.12 3.92 11.55
C TYR A 174 -3.86 2.43 11.60
N ASP A 175 -4.87 1.68 12.05
CA ASP A 175 -4.82 0.23 12.14
C ASP A 175 -4.91 -0.40 10.75
N MET A 176 -4.05 -1.37 10.48
CA MET A 176 -4.24 -2.30 9.36
C MET A 176 -5.50 -3.15 9.61
N VAL A 177 -6.15 -3.57 8.53
CA VAL A 177 -7.30 -4.47 8.62
C VAL A 177 -6.96 -5.71 9.45
N GLY A 178 -7.77 -6.01 10.46
CA GLY A 178 -7.55 -7.14 11.37
C GLY A 178 -6.56 -6.88 12.51
N TRP A 179 -6.11 -5.63 12.70
CA TRP A 179 -5.26 -5.19 13.81
C TRP A 179 -5.99 -4.16 14.68
N GLY A 180 -5.52 -3.93 15.89
CA GLY A 180 -6.06 -2.93 16.79
C GLY A 180 -7.58 -3.07 16.99
N ASP A 181 -8.32 -1.99 16.79
CA ASP A 181 -9.79 -1.98 16.90
C ASP A 181 -10.50 -2.93 15.91
N TRP A 182 -9.91 -3.22 14.75
CA TRP A 182 -10.44 -4.23 13.81
C TRP A 182 -10.43 -5.61 14.43
N LYS A 183 -9.31 -5.99 15.10
CA LYS A 183 -9.19 -7.29 15.77
C LYS A 183 -10.22 -7.42 16.89
N ASN A 184 -10.37 -6.37 17.72
CA ASN A 184 -11.37 -6.34 18.78
C ASN A 184 -12.80 -6.48 18.27
N ALA A 185 -13.07 -5.97 17.07
CA ALA A 185 -14.36 -6.13 16.39
C ALA A 185 -14.52 -7.49 15.69
N GLY A 186 -13.54 -8.39 15.79
CA GLY A 186 -13.56 -9.74 15.21
C GLY A 186 -13.08 -9.85 13.76
N TRP A 187 -12.49 -8.79 13.20
CA TRP A 187 -12.00 -8.83 11.81
C TRP A 187 -10.68 -9.61 11.70
N SER A 188 -10.58 -10.45 10.69
CA SER A 188 -9.35 -11.18 10.37
C SER A 188 -8.47 -10.40 9.41
N HIS A 189 -7.15 -10.43 9.67
CA HIS A 189 -6.16 -9.91 8.73
C HIS A 189 -6.03 -10.78 7.47
N ASN A 190 -6.38 -12.07 7.58
CA ASN A 190 -6.29 -13.02 6.47
C ASN A 190 -7.59 -13.14 5.65
N ARG A 191 -8.48 -12.13 5.75
CA ARG A 191 -9.70 -12.14 4.95
C ARG A 191 -9.40 -12.07 3.44
N PRO A 192 -10.28 -12.64 2.59
CA PRO A 192 -10.14 -12.49 1.14
C PRO A 192 -10.07 -11.02 0.72
N LYS A 193 -9.26 -10.73 -0.29
CA LYS A 193 -9.11 -9.39 -0.87
C LYS A 193 -8.74 -8.30 0.14
N VAL A 194 -8.01 -8.67 1.20
CA VAL A 194 -7.58 -7.71 2.23
C VAL A 194 -6.75 -6.57 1.68
N LEU A 195 -5.96 -6.80 0.62
CA LEU A 195 -5.19 -5.75 -0.06
C LEU A 195 -6.09 -4.67 -0.66
N LYS A 196 -7.20 -5.06 -1.31
CA LYS A 196 -8.21 -4.11 -1.82
C LYS A 196 -8.66 -3.15 -0.72
N LEU A 197 -9.14 -3.73 0.40
CA LEU A 197 -9.63 -2.94 1.52
C LEU A 197 -8.53 -2.10 2.17
N GLN A 198 -7.32 -2.65 2.32
CA GLN A 198 -6.21 -1.94 2.93
C GLN A 198 -5.75 -0.73 2.10
N LEU A 199 -5.63 -0.90 0.78
CA LEU A 199 -5.26 0.20 -0.12
C LEU A 199 -6.36 1.26 -0.19
N TRP A 200 -7.62 0.86 -0.26
CA TRP A 200 -8.75 1.79 -0.19
C TRP A 200 -8.76 2.57 1.13
N ASN A 201 -8.59 1.89 2.26
CA ASN A 201 -8.48 2.55 3.57
C ASN A 201 -7.36 3.59 3.61
N SER A 202 -6.23 3.31 2.95
CA SER A 202 -5.10 4.24 2.85
C SER A 202 -5.44 5.48 1.99
N ILE A 203 -6.14 5.30 0.86
CA ILE A 203 -6.65 6.41 0.04
C ILE A 203 -7.63 7.27 0.85
N ARG A 204 -8.54 6.64 1.59
CA ARG A 204 -9.51 7.35 2.43
C ARG A 204 -8.87 8.00 3.67
N ALA A 205 -7.73 7.48 4.15
CA ALA A 205 -6.96 8.13 5.21
C ALA A 205 -6.32 9.46 4.73
N VAL A 206 -5.96 9.58 3.44
CA VAL A 206 -5.60 10.88 2.85
C VAL A 206 -6.80 11.83 2.87
N ASP A 207 -7.98 11.35 2.46
CA ASP A 207 -9.21 12.15 2.52
C ASP A 207 -9.51 12.61 3.96
N PHE A 208 -9.31 11.73 4.96
CA PHE A 208 -9.49 12.06 6.37
C PHE A 208 -8.53 13.16 6.84
N LEU A 209 -7.22 13.06 6.54
CA LEU A 209 -6.30 14.15 6.87
C LEU A 209 -6.71 15.47 6.21
N LEU A 210 -7.11 15.43 4.95
CA LEU A 210 -7.52 16.60 4.19
C LEU A 210 -8.87 17.19 4.64
N SER A 211 -9.66 16.44 5.39
CA SER A 211 -10.92 16.93 5.98
C SER A 211 -10.72 17.71 7.27
N LEU A 212 -9.50 17.74 7.81
CA LEU A 212 -9.16 18.50 9.01
C LEU A 212 -8.81 19.94 8.62
N ASP A 213 -9.40 20.92 9.31
CA ASP A 213 -9.28 22.34 8.96
C ASP A 213 -7.86 22.93 9.06
N ASP A 214 -6.99 22.25 9.81
CA ASP A 214 -5.63 22.68 10.11
C ASP A 214 -4.54 22.03 9.24
N ILE A 215 -4.90 21.34 8.15
CA ILE A 215 -3.99 20.66 7.23
C ILE A 215 -3.69 21.44 5.97
N ASN A 216 -2.42 21.52 5.60
CA ASN A 216 -1.99 22.03 4.29
C ASN A 216 -2.07 20.89 3.25
N PRO A 217 -2.96 20.95 2.25
CA PRO A 217 -3.16 19.88 1.29
C PRO A 217 -1.95 19.60 0.38
N LYS A 218 -1.01 20.54 0.29
CA LYS A 218 0.23 20.40 -0.49
C LYS A 218 1.39 19.78 0.30
N ARG A 219 1.17 19.43 1.56
CA ARG A 219 2.22 18.94 2.47
C ARG A 219 1.81 17.64 3.14
N ILE A 220 1.38 16.66 2.34
CA ILE A 220 1.00 15.33 2.83
C ILE A 220 2.17 14.37 2.64
N GLY A 221 2.58 13.71 3.71
CA GLY A 221 3.62 12.68 3.71
C GLY A 221 3.09 11.32 4.11
N ILE A 222 3.90 10.30 3.87
CA ILE A 222 3.64 8.94 4.34
C ILE A 222 4.94 8.24 4.72
N THR A 223 4.90 7.44 5.81
CA THR A 223 6.00 6.57 6.20
C THR A 223 5.51 5.37 7.01
N GLY A 224 6.07 4.23 6.74
CA GLY A 224 5.82 3.00 7.48
C GLY A 224 6.91 1.96 7.23
N CYS A 225 6.98 0.96 8.11
CA CYS A 225 7.98 -0.12 8.07
C CYS A 225 7.29 -1.42 7.65
N SER A 226 7.99 -2.27 6.87
CA SER A 226 7.47 -3.59 6.50
C SER A 226 6.13 -3.48 5.76
N GLY A 227 5.05 -4.11 6.18
CA GLY A 227 3.72 -3.91 5.61
C GLY A 227 3.28 -2.43 5.56
N GLY A 228 3.71 -1.60 6.53
CA GLY A 228 3.54 -0.16 6.47
C GLY A 228 4.40 0.50 5.38
N GLY A 229 5.57 -0.07 5.08
CA GLY A 229 6.42 0.32 3.95
C GLY A 229 5.74 0.01 2.61
N THR A 230 5.11 -1.17 2.51
CA THR A 230 4.27 -1.52 1.35
C THR A 230 3.17 -0.50 1.14
N GLN A 231 2.41 -0.16 2.21
CA GLN A 231 1.37 0.87 2.11
C GLN A 231 1.96 2.23 1.71
N SER A 232 3.19 2.56 2.17
CA SER A 232 3.83 3.84 1.86
C SER A 232 4.14 3.99 0.37
N PHE A 233 4.84 3.04 -0.24
CA PHE A 233 5.16 3.17 -1.66
C PHE A 233 3.95 2.90 -2.56
N MET A 234 3.06 1.99 -2.18
CA MET A 234 1.87 1.65 -2.97
C MET A 234 0.87 2.80 -3.00
N LEU A 235 0.55 3.41 -1.84
CA LEU A 235 -0.31 4.60 -1.81
C LEU A 235 0.31 5.76 -2.60
N THR A 236 1.63 5.98 -2.45
CA THR A 236 2.34 7.02 -3.21
C THR A 236 2.24 6.80 -4.72
N ALA A 237 2.23 5.54 -5.18
CA ALA A 237 2.11 5.19 -6.59
C ALA A 237 0.72 5.51 -7.17
N VAL A 238 -0.36 5.38 -6.37
CA VAL A 238 -1.75 5.50 -6.86
C VAL A 238 -2.45 6.79 -6.42
N ASP A 239 -1.82 7.60 -5.56
CA ASP A 239 -2.41 8.85 -5.04
C ASP A 239 -1.40 9.99 -5.10
N ASP A 240 -1.60 10.90 -6.03
CA ASP A 240 -0.69 12.03 -6.28
C ASP A 240 -0.72 13.12 -5.19
N ARG A 241 -1.64 13.03 -4.24
CA ARG A 241 -1.71 13.93 -3.08
C ARG A 241 -0.61 13.67 -2.06
N ILE A 242 0.03 12.50 -2.10
CA ILE A 242 1.22 12.22 -1.29
C ILE A 242 2.40 13.02 -1.85
N ALA A 243 2.80 14.05 -1.14
CA ALA A 243 3.89 14.94 -1.55
C ALA A 243 5.28 14.41 -1.18
N VAL A 244 5.40 13.62 -0.10
CA VAL A 244 6.68 13.07 0.39
C VAL A 244 6.49 11.63 0.87
N SER A 245 7.35 10.71 0.43
CA SER A 245 7.26 9.28 0.77
C SER A 245 8.55 8.76 1.41
N VAL A 246 8.41 8.01 2.51
CA VAL A 246 9.55 7.35 3.17
C VAL A 246 9.18 5.89 3.49
N PRO A 247 9.23 4.98 2.50
CA PRO A 247 9.08 3.56 2.75
C PRO A 247 10.32 3.00 3.46
N VAL A 248 10.10 2.23 4.54
CA VAL A 248 11.16 1.71 5.40
C VAL A 248 11.18 0.18 5.35
N VAL A 249 12.35 -0.38 5.04
CA VAL A 249 12.69 -1.82 4.98
C VAL A 249 11.65 -2.67 4.25
N MET A 250 11.27 -2.21 3.04
CA MET A 250 10.27 -2.93 2.24
C MET A 250 10.47 -2.86 0.73
N VAL A 251 11.10 -1.81 0.19
CA VAL A 251 11.33 -1.74 -1.26
C VAL A 251 12.41 -2.74 -1.65
N SER A 252 12.02 -3.75 -2.42
CA SER A 252 12.92 -4.80 -2.90
C SER A 252 12.47 -5.30 -4.27
N ALA A 253 13.41 -5.62 -5.14
CA ALA A 253 13.13 -6.15 -6.48
C ALA A 253 12.83 -7.66 -6.46
N HIS A 254 13.24 -8.39 -5.41
CA HIS A 254 13.08 -9.84 -5.32
C HIS A 254 12.07 -10.30 -4.26
N PHE A 255 11.75 -9.45 -3.27
CA PHE A 255 10.77 -9.74 -2.22
C PHE A 255 9.53 -8.87 -2.36
N PHE A 256 8.35 -9.50 -2.48
CA PHE A 256 7.10 -8.80 -2.82
C PHE A 256 6.09 -8.73 -1.67
N GLY A 257 6.55 -9.00 -0.44
CA GLY A 257 5.69 -9.07 0.74
C GLY A 257 5.18 -10.49 1.00
N GLY A 258 5.17 -10.87 2.27
CA GLY A 258 4.75 -12.21 2.70
C GLY A 258 3.28 -12.31 3.09
N CYS A 259 2.57 -11.19 3.12
CA CYS A 259 1.19 -11.12 3.58
C CYS A 259 0.21 -10.82 2.45
N ASN A 260 -1.01 -11.35 2.57
CA ASN A 260 -2.09 -11.07 1.61
C ASN A 260 -2.44 -9.58 1.47
N CYS A 261 -2.19 -8.76 2.50
CA CYS A 261 -2.38 -7.31 2.42
C CYS A 261 -1.29 -6.57 1.62
N GLU A 262 -0.22 -7.26 1.24
CA GLU A 262 0.93 -6.73 0.49
C GLU A 262 0.92 -7.21 -0.96
N SER A 263 0.69 -8.53 -1.16
CA SER A 263 0.82 -9.20 -2.47
C SER A 263 -0.22 -10.29 -2.71
N GLY A 264 -1.29 -10.32 -1.93
CA GLY A 264 -2.36 -11.33 -2.03
C GLY A 264 -3.36 -11.12 -3.17
N MET A 265 -3.08 -10.15 -4.07
CA MET A 265 -3.87 -9.86 -5.27
C MET A 265 -2.93 -9.61 -6.45
N PRO A 266 -3.37 -9.79 -7.72
CA PRO A 266 -2.50 -9.77 -8.90
C PRO A 266 -2.09 -8.34 -9.33
N ILE A 267 -1.50 -7.57 -8.41
CA ILE A 267 -1.05 -6.19 -8.66
C ILE A 267 0.32 -6.13 -9.35
N HIS A 268 1.13 -7.20 -9.25
CA HIS A 268 2.48 -7.22 -9.81
C HIS A 268 2.56 -7.88 -11.18
N LYS A 269 1.60 -8.76 -11.51
CA LYS A 269 1.64 -9.53 -12.74
C LYS A 269 0.26 -9.88 -13.25
N SER A 270 0.08 -9.75 -14.56
CA SER A 270 -1.07 -10.23 -15.33
C SER A 270 -0.58 -10.78 -16.67
N ASP A 271 -1.46 -11.18 -17.57
CA ASP A 271 -1.10 -11.66 -18.90
C ASP A 271 -0.38 -10.60 -19.74
N THR A 272 -0.62 -9.32 -19.46
CA THR A 272 -0.09 -8.18 -20.26
C THR A 272 0.86 -7.28 -19.49
N HIS A 273 1.07 -7.54 -18.20
CA HIS A 273 1.83 -6.65 -17.32
C HIS A 273 2.69 -7.43 -16.34
N GLU A 274 3.87 -6.89 -16.06
CA GLU A 274 4.77 -7.34 -15.02
C GLU A 274 5.50 -6.14 -14.41
N THR A 275 5.58 -6.10 -13.07
CA THR A 275 6.30 -5.08 -12.29
C THR A 275 6.84 -5.69 -10.98
N ASN A 276 7.58 -4.90 -10.20
CA ASN A 276 8.03 -5.25 -8.85
C ASN A 276 7.98 -4.03 -7.91
N ASN A 277 8.25 -4.25 -6.62
CA ASN A 277 8.16 -3.18 -5.62
C ASN A 277 9.12 -2.01 -5.89
N THR A 278 10.27 -2.26 -6.53
CA THR A 278 11.22 -1.21 -6.91
C THR A 278 10.64 -0.29 -7.98
N GLU A 279 10.04 -0.87 -9.00
CA GLU A 279 9.42 -0.10 -10.07
C GLU A 279 8.15 0.63 -9.58
N ILE A 280 7.36 0.01 -8.70
CA ILE A 280 6.21 0.66 -8.05
C ILE A 280 6.69 1.86 -7.21
N ALA A 281 7.76 1.72 -6.44
CA ALA A 281 8.32 2.83 -5.66
C ALA A 281 8.83 3.96 -6.56
N ALA A 282 9.33 3.66 -7.76
CA ALA A 282 9.77 4.67 -8.73
C ALA A 282 8.62 5.59 -9.22
N LEU A 283 7.35 5.18 -9.08
CA LEU A 283 6.20 6.01 -9.44
C LEU A 283 6.05 7.26 -8.54
N ALA A 284 6.80 7.33 -7.44
CA ALA A 284 6.87 8.54 -6.63
C ALA A 284 7.49 9.72 -7.39
N ALA A 285 8.37 9.47 -8.37
CA ALA A 285 9.01 10.53 -9.14
C ALA A 285 8.01 11.46 -9.84
N PRO A 286 8.24 12.79 -9.81
CA PRO A 286 9.41 13.51 -9.29
C PRO A 286 9.31 13.94 -7.81
N ARG A 287 8.30 13.48 -7.06
CA ARG A 287 8.05 13.87 -5.66
C ARG A 287 9.16 13.34 -4.74
N PRO A 288 9.54 14.08 -3.68
CA PRO A 288 10.56 13.64 -2.74
C PRO A 288 10.29 12.25 -2.15
N GLN A 289 11.30 11.37 -2.23
CA GLN A 289 11.26 10.02 -1.66
C GLN A 289 12.59 9.63 -1.03
N MET A 290 12.54 9.03 0.15
CA MET A 290 13.71 8.40 0.77
C MET A 290 13.44 6.90 0.98
N LEU A 291 14.33 6.05 0.46
CA LEU A 291 14.34 4.63 0.76
C LEU A 291 15.17 4.39 2.02
N ILE A 292 14.59 3.79 3.05
CA ILE A 292 15.36 3.35 4.22
C ILE A 292 15.44 1.83 4.20
N SER A 293 16.67 1.31 4.24
CA SER A 293 16.98 -0.12 4.11
C SER A 293 18.00 -0.58 5.14
N ASP A 294 18.12 -1.87 5.34
CA ASP A 294 19.14 -2.46 6.20
C ASP A 294 19.82 -3.67 5.56
N GLY A 295 20.92 -4.14 6.18
CA GLY A 295 21.73 -5.21 5.63
C GLY A 295 21.28 -6.62 6.03
N LYS A 296 20.32 -6.75 6.96
CA LYS A 296 19.93 -8.06 7.51
C LYS A 296 18.52 -8.50 7.11
N ASP A 297 17.94 -7.88 6.07
CA ASP A 297 16.69 -8.31 5.47
C ASP A 297 16.74 -8.26 3.93
N TRP A 298 15.60 -8.40 3.28
CA TRP A 298 15.45 -8.38 1.82
C TRP A 298 15.74 -7.01 1.17
N THR A 299 15.99 -5.96 1.95
CA THR A 299 16.35 -4.63 1.42
C THR A 299 17.86 -4.39 1.37
N LYS A 300 18.67 -5.41 1.67
CA LYS A 300 20.13 -5.32 1.69
C LYS A 300 20.76 -4.88 0.36
N ASN A 301 20.06 -5.10 -0.75
CA ASN A 301 20.55 -4.76 -2.08
C ASN A 301 20.21 -3.32 -2.51
N THR A 302 19.51 -2.54 -1.68
CA THR A 302 19.08 -1.18 -2.02
C THR A 302 20.18 -0.31 -2.61
N PRO A 303 21.43 -0.25 -2.06
CA PRO A 303 22.48 0.61 -2.63
C PRO A 303 22.86 0.28 -4.07
N ASP A 304 22.87 -0.99 -4.43
CA ASP A 304 23.44 -1.48 -5.68
C ASP A 304 22.40 -1.88 -6.72
N VAL A 305 21.15 -2.10 -6.32
CA VAL A 305 20.09 -2.63 -7.19
C VAL A 305 18.88 -1.69 -7.25
N GLU A 306 18.17 -1.50 -6.15
CA GLU A 306 16.90 -0.78 -6.15
C GLU A 306 17.09 0.72 -6.34
N PHE A 307 18.02 1.32 -5.59
CA PHE A 307 18.24 2.76 -5.64
C PHE A 307 18.78 3.25 -7.00
N PRO A 308 19.76 2.62 -7.64
CA PRO A 308 20.21 3.02 -8.98
C PRO A 308 19.10 3.03 -10.01
N TYR A 309 18.20 2.03 -9.98
CA TYR A 309 17.04 1.97 -10.87
C TYR A 309 16.10 3.16 -10.63
N ILE A 310 15.69 3.38 -9.38
CA ILE A 310 14.78 4.47 -9.02
C ILE A 310 15.41 5.83 -9.34
N ARG A 311 16.68 6.03 -9.00
CA ARG A 311 17.40 7.28 -9.29
C ARG A 311 17.47 7.59 -10.78
N ASN A 312 17.60 6.56 -11.63
CA ASN A 312 17.54 6.75 -13.09
C ASN A 312 16.18 7.30 -13.54
N VAL A 313 15.09 6.81 -12.96
CA VAL A 313 13.74 7.35 -13.21
C VAL A 313 13.65 8.81 -12.79
N TYR A 314 14.14 9.15 -11.60
CA TYR A 314 14.17 10.54 -11.12
C TYR A 314 15.02 11.44 -12.02
N ARG A 315 16.13 10.94 -12.55
CA ARG A 315 16.95 11.64 -13.53
C ARG A 315 16.17 11.95 -14.82
N LEU A 316 15.38 11.00 -15.34
CA LEU A 316 14.50 11.24 -16.50
C LEU A 316 13.45 12.32 -16.21
N CYS A 317 13.00 12.43 -14.97
CA CYS A 317 12.08 13.46 -14.53
C CYS A 317 12.77 14.82 -14.24
N GLY A 318 14.09 14.93 -14.38
CA GLY A 318 14.86 16.14 -14.02
C GLY A 318 14.85 16.44 -12.51
N ALA A 319 14.67 15.42 -11.66
CA ALA A 319 14.46 15.54 -10.22
C ALA A 319 15.35 14.58 -9.40
N GLN A 320 16.53 14.25 -9.88
CA GLN A 320 17.40 13.25 -9.25
C GLN A 320 17.76 13.55 -7.80
N ASP A 321 17.74 14.82 -7.38
CA ASP A 321 18.04 15.26 -6.02
C ASP A 321 16.84 15.15 -5.07
N ASN A 322 15.68 14.73 -5.59
CA ASN A 322 14.49 14.47 -4.81
C ASN A 322 14.42 13.01 -4.31
N VAL A 323 15.34 12.14 -4.72
CA VAL A 323 15.40 10.77 -4.22
C VAL A 323 16.70 10.54 -3.45
N GLU A 324 16.55 10.04 -2.24
CA GLU A 324 17.65 9.71 -1.33
C GLU A 324 17.49 8.27 -0.82
N TYR A 325 18.56 7.68 -0.27
CA TYR A 325 18.46 6.45 0.50
C TYR A 325 19.30 6.54 1.77
N LEU A 326 18.89 5.80 2.78
CA LEU A 326 19.64 5.52 3.99
C LEU A 326 19.75 4.01 4.13
N HIS A 327 20.98 3.49 4.00
CA HIS A 327 21.25 2.06 4.19
C HIS A 327 22.02 1.83 5.49
N LEU A 328 21.56 0.88 6.30
CA LEU A 328 22.11 0.57 7.62
C LEU A 328 22.57 -0.91 7.61
N PRO A 329 23.80 -1.21 7.14
CA PRO A 329 24.25 -2.56 6.81
C PRO A 329 24.30 -3.50 8.02
N ASP A 330 24.49 -2.96 9.22
CA ASP A 330 24.62 -3.75 10.46
C ASP A 330 23.30 -3.88 11.22
N GLU A 331 22.23 -3.22 10.75
CA GLU A 331 20.90 -3.26 11.39
C GLU A 331 19.99 -4.33 10.77
N GLY A 332 18.93 -4.66 11.49
CA GLY A 332 17.91 -5.60 11.08
C GLY A 332 16.55 -4.96 10.90
N HIS A 333 15.58 -5.82 10.59
CA HIS A 333 14.21 -5.45 10.17
C HIS A 333 13.38 -4.80 11.29
N ASP A 334 13.46 -3.48 11.39
CA ASP A 334 12.68 -2.68 12.32
C ASP A 334 12.46 -1.24 11.82
N TYR A 335 11.85 -0.41 12.65
CA TYR A 335 11.87 1.04 12.51
C TYR A 335 12.54 1.65 13.77
N GLY A 336 13.77 1.22 14.01
CA GLY A 336 14.64 1.65 15.10
C GLY A 336 14.97 3.13 15.06
N ILE A 337 15.75 3.59 16.06
CA ILE A 337 16.08 5.02 16.19
C ILE A 337 16.87 5.53 14.98
N SER A 338 17.84 4.80 14.47
CA SER A 338 18.67 5.21 13.32
C SER A 338 17.82 5.50 12.08
N LYS A 339 16.85 4.61 11.79
CA LYS A 339 15.90 4.75 10.69
C LYS A 339 14.96 5.94 10.92
N ARG A 340 14.49 6.14 12.17
CA ARG A 340 13.64 7.29 12.52
C ARG A 340 14.38 8.62 12.33
N LEU A 341 15.67 8.68 12.71
CA LEU A 341 16.49 9.89 12.53
C LEU A 341 16.60 10.29 11.06
N GLY A 342 16.83 9.34 10.18
CA GLY A 342 16.81 9.57 8.72
C GLY A 342 15.48 10.14 8.25
N ALA A 343 14.39 9.50 8.63
CA ALA A 343 13.05 9.94 8.26
C ALA A 343 12.72 11.35 8.79
N TYR A 344 13.08 11.69 10.04
CA TYR A 344 12.84 13.02 10.62
C TYR A 344 13.57 14.11 9.84
N LYS A 345 14.85 13.90 9.51
CA LYS A 345 15.64 14.85 8.71
C LYS A 345 15.04 15.05 7.33
N PHE A 346 14.62 13.97 6.68
CA PHE A 346 14.03 14.04 5.35
C PHE A 346 12.66 14.76 5.35
N PHE A 347 11.78 14.44 6.32
CA PHE A 347 10.53 15.17 6.47
C PHE A 347 10.73 16.63 6.86
N ALA A 348 11.72 16.95 7.72
CA ALA A 348 12.05 18.33 8.06
C ALA A 348 12.42 19.13 6.82
N LYS A 349 13.29 18.59 5.96
CA LYS A 349 13.70 19.18 4.69
C LYS A 349 12.52 19.42 3.75
N HIS A 350 11.71 18.41 3.47
CA HIS A 350 10.72 18.44 2.40
C HIS A 350 9.32 18.89 2.85
N LEU A 351 8.97 18.70 4.12
CA LEU A 351 7.71 19.18 4.71
C LEU A 351 7.91 20.42 5.60
N LYS A 352 9.13 21.00 5.64
CA LYS A 352 9.46 22.20 6.44
C LYS A 352 9.06 22.05 7.91
N LEU A 353 9.47 20.92 8.54
CA LEU A 353 9.26 20.67 9.96
C LEU A 353 10.47 21.16 10.77
N SER A 354 10.27 21.46 12.06
CA SER A 354 11.33 21.96 12.94
C SER A 354 12.06 20.83 13.65
N LEU A 355 13.30 20.54 13.24
CA LEU A 355 14.18 19.62 13.95
C LEU A 355 14.60 20.16 15.32
N ASP A 356 14.75 21.49 15.48
CA ASP A 356 15.18 22.11 16.72
C ASP A 356 14.28 21.79 17.90
N LYS A 357 12.98 21.53 17.65
CA LYS A 357 12.03 21.15 18.69
C LYS A 357 12.31 19.78 19.32
N ILE A 358 13.12 18.95 18.67
CA ILE A 358 13.45 17.59 19.09
C ILE A 358 14.96 17.37 19.23
N THR A 359 15.75 18.42 19.09
CA THR A 359 17.22 18.37 19.20
C THR A 359 17.64 18.78 20.60
N GLY A 360 18.40 17.93 21.25
CA GLY A 360 18.99 18.20 22.57
C GLY A 360 20.17 19.16 22.48
N PRO A 361 20.69 19.59 23.63
CA PRO A 361 21.82 20.54 23.71
C PRO A 361 23.12 20.03 23.05
N ASP A 362 23.27 18.70 22.94
CA ASP A 362 24.38 18.01 22.29
C ASP A 362 24.19 17.82 20.77
N GLY A 363 23.09 18.34 20.21
CA GLY A 363 22.75 18.17 18.80
C GLY A 363 22.12 16.82 18.44
N SER A 364 21.95 15.91 19.40
CA SER A 364 21.25 14.64 19.19
C SER A 364 19.74 14.81 19.19
N VAL A 365 19.03 13.92 18.50
CA VAL A 365 17.57 13.87 18.57
C VAL A 365 17.15 13.24 19.90
N ASP A 366 16.32 13.95 20.63
CA ASP A 366 15.73 13.53 21.89
C ASP A 366 14.28 13.06 21.70
N GLU A 367 13.99 11.80 22.00
CA GLU A 367 12.64 11.22 22.07
C GLU A 367 12.18 10.92 23.51
N SER A 368 12.95 11.34 24.53
CA SER A 368 12.65 11.05 25.95
C SER A 368 11.36 11.71 26.44
N PHE A 369 10.91 12.77 25.77
CA PHE A 369 9.65 13.46 26.07
C PHE A 369 8.42 12.63 25.71
N VAL A 370 8.57 11.54 24.95
CA VAL A 370 7.44 10.74 24.49
C VAL A 370 6.93 9.82 25.59
N VAL A 371 5.68 9.97 25.93
CA VAL A 371 4.96 9.07 26.82
C VAL A 371 4.36 7.93 26.00
N ILE A 372 4.70 6.69 26.35
CA ILE A 372 4.12 5.51 25.72
C ILE A 372 2.78 5.23 26.40
N GLU A 373 1.70 5.42 25.66
CA GLU A 373 0.35 5.16 26.13
C GLU A 373 0.06 3.66 26.23
N LYS A 374 -0.80 3.30 27.16
CA LYS A 374 -1.31 1.94 27.27
C LYS A 374 -2.30 1.67 26.13
N GLN A 375 -2.34 0.43 25.70
CA GLN A 375 -3.22 -0.02 24.61
C GLN A 375 -4.70 0.30 24.90
N GLU A 376 -5.14 0.12 26.15
CA GLU A 376 -6.52 0.36 26.57
C GLU A 376 -6.96 1.81 26.35
N ASP A 377 -6.04 2.77 26.53
CA ASP A 377 -6.30 4.20 26.35
C ASP A 377 -6.36 4.60 24.85
N MET A 378 -5.79 3.77 23.99
CA MET A 378 -5.67 4.04 22.55
C MET A 378 -6.82 3.46 21.72
N TYR A 379 -7.64 2.55 22.25
CA TYR A 379 -8.79 2.04 21.51
C TYR A 379 -9.82 3.14 21.22
N VAL A 380 -10.23 3.24 19.97
CA VAL A 380 -11.26 4.19 19.54
C VAL A 380 -12.62 3.75 20.06
N PHE A 381 -12.92 2.46 19.93
CA PHE A 381 -14.20 1.91 20.39
C PHE A 381 -14.04 1.18 21.73
N ASN A 382 -14.78 1.61 22.72
CA ASN A 382 -14.75 1.09 24.07
C ASN A 382 -16.13 1.31 24.77
N ALA A 383 -16.27 1.00 26.05
CA ALA A 383 -17.53 1.15 26.78
C ALA A 383 -18.08 2.59 26.80
N ARG A 384 -17.19 3.61 26.76
CA ARG A 384 -17.60 5.04 26.73
C ARG A 384 -17.90 5.53 25.33
N HIS A 385 -17.29 4.94 24.33
CA HIS A 385 -17.41 5.27 22.93
C HIS A 385 -17.73 3.98 22.14
N PRO A 386 -18.96 3.49 22.20
CA PRO A 386 -19.32 2.21 21.58
C PRO A 386 -19.22 2.29 20.06
N ARG A 387 -18.84 1.18 19.43
CA ARG A 387 -18.86 1.07 17.98
C ARG A 387 -20.29 1.28 17.47
N PRO A 388 -20.51 2.08 16.42
CA PRO A 388 -21.84 2.31 15.89
C PRO A 388 -22.60 1.03 15.55
N ALA A 389 -23.88 0.95 15.90
CA ALA A 389 -24.68 -0.27 15.72
C ALA A 389 -24.83 -0.68 14.24
N TYR A 390 -24.73 0.29 13.33
CA TYR A 390 -24.78 0.06 11.88
C TYR A 390 -23.44 -0.37 11.28
N ALA A 391 -22.38 -0.51 12.09
CA ALA A 391 -21.09 -0.94 11.59
C ALA A 391 -21.16 -2.31 10.93
N VAL A 392 -20.52 -2.45 9.78
CA VAL A 392 -20.44 -3.73 9.06
C VAL A 392 -19.81 -4.78 9.96
N LYS A 393 -20.42 -5.95 9.98
CA LYS A 393 -19.96 -7.10 10.78
C LYS A 393 -18.73 -7.76 10.14
N PRO A 394 -17.83 -8.34 10.94
CA PRO A 394 -16.58 -8.94 10.44
C PRO A 394 -16.82 -10.17 9.54
N ASP A 395 -17.93 -10.87 9.70
CA ASP A 395 -18.36 -12.04 8.92
C ASP A 395 -19.14 -11.67 7.64
N ALA A 396 -19.32 -10.39 7.35
CA ALA A 396 -19.96 -9.96 6.12
C ALA A 396 -19.19 -10.50 4.90
N LYS A 397 -19.90 -11.25 4.04
CA LYS A 397 -19.33 -11.85 2.83
C LYS A 397 -18.90 -10.79 1.83
N GLU A 398 -19.70 -9.74 1.72
CA GLU A 398 -19.48 -8.61 0.84
C GLU A 398 -19.44 -7.32 1.63
N LEU A 399 -18.65 -6.37 1.15
CA LEU A 399 -18.56 -5.02 1.70
C LEU A 399 -19.31 -4.06 0.78
N PRO A 400 -19.84 -2.96 1.31
CA PRO A 400 -20.58 -1.96 0.53
C PRO A 400 -19.60 -1.11 -0.31
N TRP A 401 -19.17 -1.68 -1.44
CA TRP A 401 -18.23 -1.02 -2.36
C TRP A 401 -18.92 -0.01 -3.29
N ASP A 402 -20.23 -0.14 -3.45
CA ASP A 402 -21.10 0.68 -4.30
C ASP A 402 -22.08 1.51 -3.46
#